data_df69e09b3cb2770096b7c6653935b52c
#
_entry.id   df69e09b3cb2770096b7c6653935b52c
#
_cell.length_a   1.000
_cell.length_b   1.000
_cell.length_c   1.000
_cell.angle_alpha   90.00
_cell.angle_beta   90.00
_cell.angle_gamma   90.00
#
_symmetry.space_group_name_H-M   'P 1'
#
loop_
_entity.id
_entity.type
_entity.pdbx_description
1 polymer ?
#
loop_
_entity_poly.entity_id
_entity_poly.type
_entity_poly.pdbx_seq_one_letter_code
_entity_poly.pdbx_strand_id
1 'polypeptide(L)'
;VLRCGLFKDRFLSQAPAEMSVPARLFRQNIQETPEASMNVHATPSAAKATPALPSAKPEAIGLSPLRLQRMRDAFQREIEKGTTPGVVSMVARRGQIGWFEAQGKQDPAGSTAMATNSIFRIFSMTKPLVSLGIMMLVEDGHLLLNDPLAKYIPEFADQKVGIERNGALEFALPVRPITIQDLLRHTSGISYEITGAGMVQRMYAKAKTFRRDITNEEHAKLIASMPLMCQPGAEWNYSRSTDILGRVIEVVSGKPLGSFLGERILSPLQMNETGFHTEQGNASRIAQPFPTDPWTGDKVALFDPLEIPRMESGGGGLVSTAMDYARFCQMLLNGGTLDGNRVIGRTTLAFMASNHVAANVKMESHLVPPGHGFGLGFAVRTDAGMAPYAGSVGQFFWSGVAGTFFWIDPQEDLFAIFLSQGPGQREYFRTLVRSLVYAAVD
;
A
#
# COMPACT_ATOMS: atom_id res chain seq x y z
N VAL A 1 55.93 -16.52 11.20
CA VAL A 1 57.18 -16.75 10.44
C VAL A 1 56.79 -17.01 9.00
N LEU A 2 57.45 -16.29 8.08
CA LEU A 2 57.40 -16.25 6.61
C LEU A 2 56.39 -15.25 6.04
N ARG A 3 56.77 -14.05 5.70
CA ARG A 3 57.46 -13.38 4.58
C ARG A 3 56.88 -13.78 3.22
N CYS A 4 56.30 -12.83 2.54
CA CYS A 4 56.77 -11.71 1.71
C CYS A 4 56.83 -12.07 0.22
N GLY A 5 56.20 -11.27 -0.61
CA GLY A 5 56.32 -11.31 -2.07
C GLY A 5 55.60 -10.13 -2.73
N LEU A 6 56.30 -9.03 -2.84
CA LEU A 6 55.99 -7.86 -3.67
C LEU A 6 55.92 -8.24 -5.15
N PHE A 7 54.92 -7.74 -5.88
CA PHE A 7 55.14 -7.38 -7.30
C PHE A 7 54.52 -5.99 -7.55
N LYS A 8 55.45 -5.07 -7.81
CA LYS A 8 55.23 -3.74 -8.39
C LYS A 8 55.47 -3.82 -9.89
N ASP A 9 54.75 -2.96 -10.58
CA ASP A 9 55.10 -2.21 -11.79
C ASP A 9 54.52 -2.61 -13.15
N ARG A 10 53.88 -1.57 -13.68
CA ARG A 10 53.80 -1.13 -15.08
C ARG A 10 52.73 -1.75 -15.99
N PHE A 11 51.72 -0.93 -16.31
CA PHE A 11 51.55 -0.52 -17.71
C PHE A 11 50.83 0.84 -17.77
N LEU A 12 51.57 1.81 -18.33
CA LEU A 12 51.12 3.14 -18.72
C LEU A 12 50.45 3.11 -20.10
N SER A 13 49.43 3.96 -20.24
CA SER A 13 49.03 4.71 -21.45
C SER A 13 48.65 3.94 -22.71
N GLN A 14 47.42 4.12 -23.14
CA GLN A 14 47.07 4.68 -24.46
C GLN A 14 45.55 4.90 -24.52
N ALA A 15 45.16 6.17 -24.66
CA ALA A 15 43.82 6.58 -25.09
C ALA A 15 43.77 6.46 -26.64
N PRO A 16 42.65 6.03 -27.20
CA PRO A 16 42.38 6.26 -28.62
C PRO A 16 41.43 7.45 -28.82
N ALA A 17 41.76 8.15 -29.89
CA ALA A 17 41.27 9.39 -30.43
C ALA A 17 39.75 9.49 -30.61
N GLU A 18 39.30 10.74 -30.51
CA GLU A 18 38.02 11.28 -30.96
C GLU A 18 37.75 10.95 -32.44
N MET A 19 36.63 10.34 -32.72
CA MET A 19 36.04 10.35 -34.06
C MET A 19 34.80 11.24 -34.06
N SER A 20 34.93 12.44 -34.57
CA SER A 20 33.84 13.36 -34.93
C SER A 20 33.11 12.85 -36.16
N VAL A 21 31.79 12.70 -36.04
CA VAL A 21 30.89 12.48 -37.19
C VAL A 21 30.09 13.75 -37.44
N PRO A 22 30.05 14.27 -38.68
CA PRO A 22 29.42 15.56 -38.98
C PRO A 22 27.88 15.45 -39.08
N ALA A 23 27.22 16.42 -38.48
CA ALA A 23 25.80 16.67 -38.67
C ALA A 23 25.55 17.24 -40.08
N ARG A 24 24.80 16.50 -40.90
CA ARG A 24 24.13 17.09 -42.07
C ARG A 24 22.83 16.39 -42.41
N LEU A 25 21.73 17.21 -42.39
CA LEU A 25 20.58 17.21 -43.28
C LEU A 25 19.57 16.05 -43.21
N PHE A 26 18.43 16.34 -42.56
CA PHE A 26 17.13 16.07 -43.17
C PHE A 26 16.13 17.17 -42.69
N ARG A 27 15.93 18.20 -43.55
CA ARG A 27 14.70 19.01 -43.52
C ARG A 27 13.75 18.32 -44.45
N GLN A 28 12.65 17.80 -43.93
CA GLN A 28 11.46 17.50 -44.75
C GLN A 28 10.30 18.36 -44.29
N ASN A 29 9.67 18.99 -45.30
CA ASN A 29 8.53 19.86 -45.26
C ASN A 29 7.34 19.19 -44.56
N ILE A 30 6.82 19.85 -43.53
CA ILE A 30 5.50 19.56 -43.01
C ILE A 30 4.56 20.59 -43.61
N GLN A 31 3.70 20.15 -44.51
CA GLN A 31 2.54 20.93 -44.96
C GLN A 31 1.50 20.95 -43.85
N GLU A 32 1.11 22.13 -43.44
CA GLU A 32 -0.01 22.36 -42.52
C GLU A 32 -1.33 22.01 -43.25
N THR A 33 -2.07 21.07 -42.68
CA THR A 33 -3.49 20.86 -43.03
C THR A 33 -4.35 21.51 -41.96
N PRO A 34 -5.51 22.12 -42.31
CA PRO A 34 -6.30 22.92 -41.39
C PRO A 34 -6.99 22.06 -40.32
N GLU A 35 -6.96 22.56 -39.08
CA GLU A 35 -7.67 22.02 -37.93
C GLU A 35 -9.19 21.93 -38.20
N ALA A 36 -9.69 20.71 -38.27
CA ALA A 36 -11.11 20.42 -38.12
C ALA A 36 -11.43 20.32 -36.64
N SER A 37 -12.05 21.31 -36.05
CA SER A 37 -12.59 21.26 -34.69
C SER A 37 -13.72 20.24 -34.63
N MET A 38 -13.42 19.01 -34.22
CA MET A 38 -14.41 18.04 -33.76
C MET A 38 -14.73 18.27 -32.31
N ASN A 39 -15.82 18.92 -32.01
CA ASN A 39 -16.50 18.87 -30.72
C ASN A 39 -17.02 17.45 -30.49
N VAL A 40 -16.19 16.59 -29.92
CA VAL A 40 -16.64 15.30 -29.39
C VAL A 40 -17.15 15.54 -27.98
N HIS A 41 -18.45 15.80 -27.85
CA HIS A 41 -19.15 15.56 -26.58
C HIS A 41 -19.09 14.04 -26.31
N ALA A 42 -18.06 13.59 -25.62
CA ALA A 42 -18.02 12.25 -25.07
C ALA A 42 -19.12 12.15 -24.00
N THR A 43 -20.20 11.46 -24.31
CA THR A 43 -21.16 10.97 -23.33
C THR A 43 -20.38 10.22 -22.25
N PRO A 44 -20.60 10.47 -20.94
CA PRO A 44 -19.94 9.72 -19.88
C PRO A 44 -20.28 8.23 -20.08
N SER A 45 -19.29 7.41 -20.41
CA SER A 45 -19.44 5.97 -20.40
C SER A 45 -19.77 5.58 -18.97
N ALA A 46 -20.93 4.95 -18.75
CA ALA A 46 -21.28 4.39 -17.45
C ALA A 46 -20.12 3.48 -17.01
N ALA A 47 -19.52 3.78 -15.85
CA ALA A 47 -18.42 3.00 -15.32
C ALA A 47 -18.84 1.52 -15.30
N LYS A 48 -18.05 0.65 -15.90
CA LYS A 48 -18.30 -0.79 -15.90
C LYS A 48 -18.25 -1.27 -14.45
N ALA A 49 -19.33 -1.92 -13.99
CA ALA A 49 -19.35 -2.54 -12.67
C ALA A 49 -18.23 -3.59 -12.57
N THR A 50 -17.59 -3.70 -11.42
CA THR A 50 -16.56 -4.73 -11.14
C THR A 50 -17.19 -6.12 -11.21
N PRO A 51 -16.62 -7.06 -11.99
CA PRO A 51 -17.14 -8.43 -12.03
C PRO A 51 -17.03 -9.11 -10.67
N ALA A 52 -18.09 -9.76 -10.24
CA ALA A 52 -18.09 -10.52 -9.01
C ALA A 52 -17.17 -11.76 -9.11
N LEU A 53 -16.49 -12.09 -8.02
CA LEU A 53 -15.86 -13.39 -7.87
C LEU A 53 -16.92 -14.49 -7.70
N PRO A 54 -16.61 -15.75 -8.02
CA PRO A 54 -17.50 -16.88 -7.76
C PRO A 54 -17.95 -16.93 -6.31
N SER A 55 -19.18 -17.37 -6.05
CA SER A 55 -19.72 -17.54 -4.70
C SER A 55 -20.24 -18.97 -4.50
N ALA A 56 -20.22 -19.43 -3.25
CA ALA A 56 -20.73 -20.72 -2.84
C ALA A 56 -21.47 -20.64 -1.51
N LYS A 57 -22.26 -21.67 -1.19
CA LYS A 57 -22.73 -21.84 0.17
C LYS A 57 -21.53 -22.04 1.10
N PRO A 58 -21.50 -21.43 2.28
CA PRO A 58 -20.35 -21.51 3.19
C PRO A 58 -19.87 -22.95 3.43
N GLU A 59 -20.81 -23.89 3.64
CA GLU A 59 -20.51 -25.30 3.91
C GLU A 59 -19.77 -25.99 2.75
N ALA A 60 -20.07 -25.59 1.52
CA ALA A 60 -19.43 -26.18 0.34
C ALA A 60 -17.93 -25.87 0.23
N ILE A 61 -17.49 -24.81 0.93
CA ILE A 61 -16.10 -24.36 0.97
C ILE A 61 -15.47 -24.52 2.35
N GLY A 62 -16.11 -25.28 3.26
CA GLY A 62 -15.61 -25.57 4.60
C GLY A 62 -15.66 -24.36 5.54
N LEU A 63 -16.77 -23.61 5.48
CA LEU A 63 -17.07 -22.52 6.41
C LEU A 63 -18.40 -22.82 7.13
N SER A 64 -18.43 -22.70 8.45
CA SER A 64 -19.62 -22.92 9.26
C SER A 64 -20.59 -21.73 9.19
N PRO A 65 -21.81 -21.87 8.63
CA PRO A 65 -22.80 -20.80 8.59
C PRO A 65 -23.19 -20.30 9.96
N LEU A 66 -23.33 -21.20 10.92
CA LEU A 66 -23.66 -20.85 12.30
C LEU A 66 -22.61 -19.93 12.94
N ARG A 67 -21.33 -20.15 12.64
CA ARG A 67 -20.22 -19.32 13.16
C ARG A 67 -20.10 -18.01 12.40
N LEU A 68 -20.38 -17.99 11.10
CA LEU A 68 -20.50 -16.75 10.33
C LEU A 68 -21.66 -15.89 10.83
N GLN A 69 -22.80 -16.50 11.20
CA GLN A 69 -23.90 -15.77 11.83
C GLN A 69 -23.47 -15.09 13.15
N ARG A 70 -22.63 -15.74 13.97
CA ARG A 70 -22.06 -15.12 15.19
C ARG A 70 -21.21 -13.90 14.87
N MET A 71 -20.52 -13.90 13.73
CA MET A 71 -19.76 -12.74 13.25
C MET A 71 -20.71 -11.58 12.92
N ARG A 72 -21.80 -11.85 12.21
CA ARG A 72 -22.87 -10.88 11.95
C ARG A 72 -23.40 -10.26 13.23
N ASP A 73 -23.76 -11.12 14.21
CA ASP A 73 -24.31 -10.68 15.49
C ASP A 73 -23.30 -9.84 16.29
N ALA A 74 -22.01 -10.17 16.19
CA ALA A 74 -20.95 -9.38 16.83
C ALA A 74 -20.84 -7.99 16.23
N PHE A 75 -20.87 -7.85 14.91
CA PHE A 75 -20.82 -6.55 14.25
C PHE A 75 -22.10 -5.74 14.54
N GLN A 76 -23.25 -6.38 14.54
CA GLN A 76 -24.52 -5.72 14.86
C GLN A 76 -24.50 -5.12 16.27
N ARG A 77 -24.02 -5.86 17.27
CA ARG A 77 -23.84 -5.34 18.64
C ARG A 77 -22.92 -4.12 18.70
N GLU A 78 -21.84 -4.09 17.93
CA GLU A 78 -20.91 -2.95 17.93
C GLU A 78 -21.53 -1.72 17.22
N ILE A 79 -22.32 -1.94 16.18
CA ILE A 79 -23.08 -0.87 15.51
C ILE A 79 -24.14 -0.28 16.47
N GLU A 80 -24.88 -1.14 17.18
CA GLU A 80 -25.90 -0.73 18.17
C GLU A 80 -25.31 0.03 19.35
N LYS A 81 -24.08 -0.32 19.78
CA LYS A 81 -23.33 0.45 20.79
C LYS A 81 -22.82 1.79 20.26
N GLY A 82 -22.91 2.06 18.96
CA GLY A 82 -22.38 3.27 18.34
C GLY A 82 -20.85 3.29 18.25
N THR A 83 -20.18 2.15 18.25
CA THR A 83 -18.69 2.09 18.15
C THR A 83 -18.20 2.18 16.71
N THR A 84 -19.03 1.82 15.73
CA THR A 84 -18.78 1.97 14.29
C THR A 84 -20.07 2.34 13.56
N PRO A 85 -20.03 3.20 12.53
CA PRO A 85 -21.26 3.55 11.80
C PRO A 85 -21.82 2.38 11.00
N GLY A 86 -20.94 1.57 10.42
CA GLY A 86 -21.29 0.42 9.62
C GLY A 86 -20.06 -0.29 9.10
N VAL A 87 -20.26 -1.49 8.59
CA VAL A 87 -19.21 -2.38 8.11
C VAL A 87 -19.62 -3.08 6.82
N VAL A 88 -18.62 -3.38 5.99
CA VAL A 88 -18.72 -4.39 4.93
C VAL A 88 -17.70 -5.48 5.23
N SER A 89 -18.14 -6.73 5.23
CA SER A 89 -17.27 -7.88 5.51
C SER A 89 -17.39 -8.94 4.43
N MET A 90 -16.27 -9.54 4.05
CA MET A 90 -16.21 -10.62 3.07
C MET A 90 -15.23 -11.70 3.55
N VAL A 91 -15.61 -12.96 3.35
CA VAL A 91 -14.75 -14.13 3.52
C VAL A 91 -14.84 -15.00 2.28
N ALA A 92 -13.71 -15.27 1.66
CA ALA A 92 -13.60 -16.19 0.54
C ALA A 92 -12.64 -17.33 0.90
N ARG A 93 -12.95 -18.54 0.46
CA ARG A 93 -12.13 -19.72 0.63
C ARG A 93 -12.24 -20.61 -0.61
N ARG A 94 -11.15 -21.26 -0.99
CA ARG A 94 -11.10 -22.15 -2.17
C ARG A 94 -11.58 -21.46 -3.45
N GLY A 95 -11.18 -20.17 -3.62
CA GLY A 95 -11.53 -19.37 -4.78
C GLY A 95 -12.98 -18.89 -4.85
N GLN A 96 -13.79 -19.05 -3.80
CA GLN A 96 -15.20 -18.70 -3.78
C GLN A 96 -15.58 -17.89 -2.54
N ILE A 97 -16.47 -16.90 -2.72
CA ILE A 97 -17.02 -16.10 -1.63
C ILE A 97 -18.08 -16.93 -0.89
N GLY A 98 -17.83 -17.20 0.40
CA GLY A 98 -18.80 -17.84 1.30
C GLY A 98 -19.57 -16.87 2.18
N TRP A 99 -19.07 -15.63 2.29
CA TRP A 99 -19.67 -14.58 3.08
C TRP A 99 -19.42 -13.22 2.44
N PHE A 100 -20.47 -12.43 2.26
CA PHE A 100 -20.37 -11.05 1.79
C PHE A 100 -21.56 -10.24 2.25
N GLU A 101 -21.39 -9.40 3.28
CA GLU A 101 -22.46 -8.64 3.91
C GLU A 101 -22.07 -7.21 4.23
N ALA A 102 -23.09 -6.36 4.27
CA ALA A 102 -23.05 -4.99 4.75
C ALA A 102 -24.01 -4.81 5.92
N GLN A 103 -23.59 -4.10 6.96
CA GLN A 103 -24.41 -3.83 8.15
C GLN A 103 -24.22 -2.37 8.60
N GLY A 104 -25.26 -1.80 9.22
CA GLY A 104 -25.24 -0.44 9.75
C GLY A 104 -25.50 0.62 8.69
N LYS A 105 -24.98 1.81 8.92
CA LYS A 105 -25.18 2.99 8.08
C LYS A 105 -23.94 3.31 7.25
N GLN A 106 -24.16 3.71 6.01
CA GLN A 106 -23.12 4.22 5.14
C GLN A 106 -22.67 5.63 5.54
N ASP A 107 -23.63 6.47 5.90
CA ASP A 107 -23.44 7.79 6.50
C ASP A 107 -24.17 7.85 7.83
N PRO A 108 -23.47 8.02 8.96
CA PRO A 108 -24.12 8.10 10.27
C PRO A 108 -25.02 9.34 10.43
N ALA A 109 -24.79 10.41 9.67
CA ALA A 109 -25.62 11.61 9.67
C ALA A 109 -26.96 11.42 8.93
N GLY A 110 -27.03 10.39 8.07
CA GLY A 110 -28.20 10.07 7.26
C GLY A 110 -28.93 8.80 7.68
N SER A 111 -29.84 8.34 6.82
CA SER A 111 -30.59 7.09 6.97
C SER A 111 -30.14 5.98 6.01
N THR A 112 -29.22 6.28 5.09
CA THR A 112 -28.75 5.34 4.06
C THR A 112 -28.06 4.15 4.71
N ALA A 113 -28.56 2.94 4.43
CA ALA A 113 -27.94 1.71 4.88
C ALA A 113 -26.58 1.49 4.20
N MET A 114 -25.63 0.88 4.92
CA MET A 114 -24.40 0.39 4.33
C MET A 114 -24.72 -0.64 3.24
N ALA A 115 -24.01 -0.56 2.12
CA ALA A 115 -24.18 -1.47 1.00
C ALA A 115 -22.86 -2.19 0.66
N THR A 116 -22.95 -3.39 0.11
CA THR A 116 -21.76 -4.18 -0.28
C THR A 116 -20.91 -3.52 -1.35
N ASN A 117 -21.49 -2.58 -2.11
CA ASN A 117 -20.81 -1.76 -3.11
C ASN A 117 -20.45 -0.35 -2.59
N SER A 118 -20.51 -0.10 -1.28
CA SER A 118 -20.03 1.17 -0.71
C SER A 118 -18.55 1.37 -0.98
N ILE A 119 -18.17 2.63 -1.19
CA ILE A 119 -16.80 3.05 -1.49
C ILE A 119 -16.12 3.50 -0.21
N PHE A 120 -14.96 2.97 0.06
CA PHE A 120 -14.17 3.25 1.26
C PHE A 120 -12.85 3.91 0.91
N ARG A 121 -12.40 4.85 1.73
CA ARG A 121 -11.01 5.30 1.77
C ARG A 121 -10.19 4.16 2.37
N ILE A 122 -9.41 3.47 1.55
CA ILE A 122 -8.68 2.29 2.00
C ILE A 122 -7.34 2.61 2.66
N PHE A 123 -6.92 3.89 2.60
CA PHE A 123 -5.68 4.36 3.22
C PHE A 123 -4.50 3.42 2.95
N SER A 124 -3.84 2.93 4.01
CA SER A 124 -2.62 2.14 3.88
C SER A 124 -2.79 0.78 3.20
N MET A 125 -4.02 0.33 2.93
CA MET A 125 -4.25 -0.78 2.00
C MET A 125 -3.86 -0.42 0.53
N THR A 126 -3.53 0.86 0.25
CA THR A 126 -2.85 1.30 -0.99
C THR A 126 -1.44 0.72 -1.12
N LYS A 127 -0.71 0.56 -0.01
CA LYS A 127 0.70 0.15 -0.01
C LYS A 127 0.99 -1.18 -0.70
N PRO A 128 0.18 -2.23 -0.49
CA PRO A 128 0.35 -3.48 -1.23
C PRO A 128 0.31 -3.33 -2.75
N LEU A 129 -0.61 -2.50 -3.28
CA LEU A 129 -0.71 -2.28 -4.72
C LEU A 129 0.52 -1.54 -5.28
N VAL A 130 0.99 -0.50 -4.57
CA VAL A 130 2.20 0.24 -4.98
C VAL A 130 3.45 -0.63 -4.87
N SER A 131 3.57 -1.43 -3.80
CA SER A 131 4.67 -2.38 -3.63
C SER A 131 4.68 -3.45 -4.73
N LEU A 132 3.49 -3.95 -5.12
CA LEU A 132 3.34 -4.84 -6.27
C LEU A 132 3.82 -4.16 -7.55
N GLY A 133 3.46 -2.89 -7.78
CA GLY A 133 3.93 -2.10 -8.93
C GLY A 133 5.45 -2.00 -9.00
N ILE A 134 6.12 -1.77 -7.89
CA ILE A 134 7.60 -1.80 -7.82
C ILE A 134 8.14 -3.19 -8.20
N MET A 135 7.56 -4.26 -7.67
CA MET A 135 8.01 -5.62 -7.95
C MET A 135 7.76 -6.05 -9.40
N MET A 136 6.72 -5.50 -10.04
CA MET A 136 6.53 -5.65 -11.49
C MET A 136 7.65 -4.98 -12.27
N LEU A 137 8.09 -3.78 -11.88
CA LEU A 137 9.24 -3.10 -12.49
C LEU A 137 10.56 -3.84 -12.24
N VAL A 138 10.68 -4.57 -11.13
CA VAL A 138 11.81 -5.50 -10.88
C VAL A 138 11.75 -6.67 -11.86
N GLU A 139 10.58 -7.31 -12.06
CA GLU A 139 10.41 -8.40 -13.03
C GLU A 139 10.69 -7.96 -14.47
N ASP A 140 10.32 -6.72 -14.81
CA ASP A 140 10.57 -6.11 -16.12
C ASP A 140 12.05 -5.72 -16.31
N GLY A 141 12.90 -5.82 -15.27
CA GLY A 141 14.32 -5.49 -15.31
C GLY A 141 14.64 -3.98 -15.30
N HIS A 142 13.66 -3.14 -14.94
CA HIS A 142 13.84 -1.69 -14.92
C HIS A 142 14.54 -1.17 -13.66
N LEU A 143 14.48 -1.91 -12.56
CA LEU A 143 15.14 -1.58 -11.30
C LEU A 143 15.51 -2.83 -10.50
N LEU A 144 16.43 -2.69 -9.55
CA LEU A 144 16.83 -3.74 -8.63
C LEU A 144 16.50 -3.33 -7.19
N LEU A 145 16.24 -4.31 -6.31
CA LEU A 145 15.92 -4.06 -4.91
C LEU A 145 17.07 -3.41 -4.12
N ASN A 146 18.32 -3.70 -4.51
CA ASN A 146 19.52 -3.12 -3.91
C ASN A 146 19.98 -1.80 -4.57
N ASP A 147 19.26 -1.32 -5.59
CA ASP A 147 19.56 0.00 -6.15
C ASP A 147 19.41 1.08 -5.07
N PRO A 148 20.37 2.03 -5.00
CA PRO A 148 20.24 3.19 -4.14
C PRO A 148 19.09 4.08 -4.61
N LEU A 149 18.26 4.56 -3.68
CA LEU A 149 17.13 5.45 -3.98
C LEU A 149 17.56 6.69 -4.77
N ALA A 150 18.74 7.24 -4.47
CA ALA A 150 19.30 8.41 -5.14
C ALA A 150 19.54 8.21 -6.65
N LYS A 151 19.58 6.97 -7.15
CA LYS A 151 19.62 6.66 -8.59
C LYS A 151 18.36 7.16 -9.32
N TYR A 152 17.22 7.16 -8.64
CA TYR A 152 15.90 7.52 -9.18
C TYR A 152 15.45 8.91 -8.72
N ILE A 153 15.80 9.29 -7.49
CA ILE A 153 15.44 10.58 -6.87
C ILE A 153 16.72 11.16 -6.26
N PRO A 154 17.51 11.95 -7.05
CA PRO A 154 18.83 12.42 -6.65
C PRO A 154 18.87 13.21 -5.33
N GLU A 155 17.75 13.84 -4.95
CA GLU A 155 17.62 14.60 -3.69
C GLU A 155 17.88 13.73 -2.44
N PHE A 156 17.79 12.41 -2.55
CA PHE A 156 18.11 11.49 -1.45
C PHE A 156 19.61 11.15 -1.34
N ALA A 157 20.49 11.74 -2.15
CA ALA A 157 21.93 11.52 -2.04
C ALA A 157 22.53 12.14 -0.77
N ASP A 158 22.00 13.29 -0.33
CA ASP A 158 22.55 14.09 0.77
C ASP A 158 21.79 13.91 2.11
N GLN A 159 21.18 12.76 2.31
CA GLN A 159 20.42 12.44 3.51
C GLN A 159 21.29 12.51 4.77
N LYS A 160 20.65 12.91 5.88
CA LYS A 160 21.25 12.93 7.22
C LYS A 160 20.38 12.13 8.18
N VAL A 161 21.00 11.48 9.13
CA VAL A 161 20.32 10.78 10.23
C VAL A 161 20.25 11.71 11.44
N GLY A 162 19.07 11.93 11.98
CA GLY A 162 18.86 12.67 13.23
C GLY A 162 19.19 11.79 14.43
N ILE A 163 20.00 12.31 15.34
CA ILE A 163 20.40 11.65 16.59
C ILE A 163 19.98 12.55 17.75
N GLU A 164 19.05 12.09 18.56
CA GLU A 164 18.61 12.82 19.75
C GLU A 164 19.56 12.56 20.93
N ARG A 165 20.27 13.57 21.39
CA ARG A 165 21.18 13.50 22.55
C ARG A 165 20.98 14.70 23.47
N ASN A 166 20.79 14.44 24.75
CA ASN A 166 20.70 15.49 25.79
C ASN A 166 19.69 16.60 25.45
N GLY A 167 18.57 16.27 24.82
CA GLY A 167 17.54 17.22 24.41
C GLY A 167 17.87 18.07 23.19
N ALA A 168 18.95 17.75 22.47
CA ALA A 168 19.33 18.36 21.19
C ALA A 168 19.28 17.34 20.04
N LEU A 169 19.07 17.83 18.82
CA LEU A 169 19.11 17.03 17.61
C LEU A 169 20.47 17.27 16.91
N GLU A 170 21.27 16.24 16.85
CA GLU A 170 22.53 16.19 16.09
C GLU A 170 22.28 15.46 14.76
N PHE A 171 23.18 15.65 13.79
CA PHE A 171 23.09 15.01 12.49
C PHE A 171 24.35 14.22 12.16
N ALA A 172 24.17 12.99 11.67
CA ALA A 172 25.23 12.15 11.16
C ALA A 172 24.95 11.74 9.70
N LEU A 173 25.99 11.32 9.00
CA LEU A 173 25.82 10.72 7.67
C LEU A 173 25.25 9.31 7.80
N PRO A 174 24.43 8.85 6.86
CA PRO A 174 24.05 7.46 6.74
C PRO A 174 25.28 6.57 6.52
N VAL A 175 25.31 5.39 7.16
CA VAL A 175 26.40 4.41 6.96
C VAL A 175 26.35 3.75 5.58
N ARG A 176 25.21 3.81 4.91
CA ARG A 176 24.98 3.40 3.53
C ARG A 176 23.77 4.14 2.93
N PRO A 177 23.64 4.19 1.61
CA PRO A 177 22.44 4.72 0.97
C PRO A 177 21.18 3.94 1.34
N ILE A 178 20.03 4.60 1.26
CA ILE A 178 18.71 3.96 1.26
C ILE A 178 18.56 3.15 -0.03
N THR A 179 18.05 1.92 0.06
CA THR A 179 17.74 1.08 -1.09
C THR A 179 16.24 1.00 -1.36
N ILE A 180 15.85 0.55 -2.57
CA ILE A 180 14.44 0.26 -2.89
C ILE A 180 13.86 -0.79 -1.94
N GLN A 181 14.63 -1.81 -1.55
CA GLN A 181 14.21 -2.80 -0.56
C GLN A 181 13.93 -2.18 0.81
N ASP A 182 14.75 -1.22 1.26
CA ASP A 182 14.51 -0.54 2.53
C ASP A 182 13.19 0.22 2.55
N LEU A 183 12.79 0.82 1.42
CA LEU A 183 11.50 1.49 1.28
C LEU A 183 10.33 0.48 1.36
N LEU A 184 10.44 -0.64 0.62
CA LEU A 184 9.39 -1.68 0.57
C LEU A 184 9.14 -2.33 1.93
N ARG A 185 10.18 -2.50 2.74
CA ARG A 185 10.10 -3.15 4.06
C ARG A 185 10.14 -2.17 5.25
N HIS A 186 10.04 -0.86 5.01
CA HIS A 186 10.05 0.19 6.05
C HIS A 186 11.30 0.21 6.94
N THR A 187 12.48 -0.06 6.39
CA THR A 187 13.77 0.08 7.09
C THR A 187 14.63 1.21 6.54
N SER A 188 14.04 2.14 5.81
CA SER A 188 14.75 3.26 5.16
C SER A 188 15.25 4.33 6.13
N GLY A 189 14.69 4.40 7.34
CA GLY A 189 14.89 5.52 8.26
C GLY A 189 13.97 6.73 8.01
N ILE A 190 13.24 6.78 6.90
CA ILE A 190 12.16 7.74 6.68
C ILE A 190 11.08 7.54 7.75
N SER A 191 10.41 8.61 8.19
CA SER A 191 9.42 8.55 9.26
C SER A 191 8.02 8.98 8.80
N TYR A 192 7.08 8.92 9.73
CA TYR A 192 5.77 9.57 9.71
C TYR A 192 5.68 10.58 10.85
N GLU A 193 4.89 11.62 10.65
CA GLU A 193 4.50 12.58 11.70
C GLU A 193 3.63 11.97 12.80
N ILE A 194 3.04 10.79 12.57
CA ILE A 194 2.06 10.13 13.45
C ILE A 194 2.62 8.90 14.19
N THR A 195 3.88 8.51 13.97
CA THR A 195 4.44 7.26 14.53
C THR A 195 5.20 7.47 15.83
N GLY A 196 5.22 8.70 16.37
CA GLY A 196 5.90 9.02 17.61
C GLY A 196 5.99 10.53 17.86
N ALA A 197 6.61 10.91 18.99
CA ALA A 197 6.77 12.30 19.41
C ALA A 197 8.25 12.75 19.50
N GLY A 198 9.18 12.02 18.89
CA GLY A 198 10.60 12.36 18.82
C GLY A 198 10.85 13.65 18.02
N MET A 199 12.08 14.19 18.12
CA MET A 199 12.42 15.44 17.44
C MET A 199 12.28 15.34 15.93
N VAL A 200 12.67 14.21 15.33
CA VAL A 200 12.52 13.96 13.89
C VAL A 200 11.04 13.94 13.50
N GLN A 201 10.17 13.19 14.21
CA GLN A 201 8.74 13.17 13.90
C GLN A 201 8.09 14.55 14.02
N ARG A 202 8.50 15.38 15.00
CA ARG A 202 8.04 16.78 15.09
C ARG A 202 8.47 17.64 13.90
N MET A 203 9.64 17.37 13.29
CA MET A 203 10.04 18.04 12.05
C MET A 203 9.11 17.65 10.88
N TYR A 204 8.78 16.37 10.74
CA TYR A 204 7.80 15.88 9.73
C TYR A 204 6.43 16.53 9.95
N ALA A 205 5.95 16.61 11.20
CA ALA A 205 4.69 17.27 11.54
C ALA A 205 4.70 18.76 11.21
N LYS A 206 5.77 19.47 11.56
CA LYS A 206 5.95 20.90 11.23
C LYS A 206 6.01 21.15 9.73
N ALA A 207 6.63 20.26 8.99
CA ALA A 207 6.70 20.31 7.53
C ALA A 207 5.37 19.94 6.83
N LYS A 208 4.37 19.47 7.61
CA LYS A 208 3.06 19.04 7.10
C LYS A 208 3.22 18.03 5.97
N THR A 209 3.96 16.95 6.23
CA THR A 209 4.24 15.92 5.21
C THR A 209 3.00 15.15 4.75
N PHE A 210 1.88 15.24 5.50
CA PHE A 210 0.58 14.73 5.07
C PHE A 210 -0.22 15.82 4.34
N ARG A 211 -0.02 15.90 3.01
CA ARG A 211 -0.74 16.88 2.18
C ARG A 211 -1.07 16.27 0.81
N ARG A 212 -2.12 16.80 0.17
CA ARG A 212 -2.63 16.33 -1.13
C ARG A 212 -2.58 17.40 -2.22
N ASP A 213 -2.15 18.60 -1.87
CA ASP A 213 -2.13 19.81 -2.72
C ASP A 213 -0.80 20.03 -3.44
N ILE A 214 0.16 19.13 -3.29
CA ILE A 214 1.45 19.11 -3.99
C ILE A 214 1.57 17.86 -4.87
N THR A 215 2.51 17.81 -5.80
CA THR A 215 2.77 16.64 -6.64
C THR A 215 3.58 15.58 -5.88
N ASN A 216 3.62 14.34 -6.40
CA ASN A 216 4.48 13.28 -5.86
C ASN A 216 5.97 13.68 -5.90
N GLU A 217 6.41 14.43 -6.92
CA GLU A 217 7.76 14.97 -7.01
C GLU A 217 8.04 16.00 -5.91
N GLU A 218 7.17 16.99 -5.74
CA GLU A 218 7.29 18.00 -4.68
C GLU A 218 7.29 17.35 -3.30
N HIS A 219 6.45 16.32 -3.10
CA HIS A 219 6.43 15.55 -1.86
C HIS A 219 7.74 14.78 -1.62
N ALA A 220 8.29 14.14 -2.65
CA ALA A 220 9.57 13.43 -2.54
C ALA A 220 10.72 14.39 -2.18
N LYS A 221 10.78 15.58 -2.78
CA LYS A 221 11.73 16.65 -2.41
C LYS A 221 11.56 17.11 -0.97
N LEU A 222 10.31 17.27 -0.52
CA LEU A 222 10.00 17.61 0.86
C LEU A 222 10.51 16.53 1.83
N ILE A 223 10.25 15.24 1.56
CA ILE A 223 10.74 14.13 2.39
C ILE A 223 12.28 14.05 2.35
N ALA A 224 12.89 14.26 1.19
CA ALA A 224 14.35 14.27 1.06
C ALA A 224 15.02 15.39 1.88
N SER A 225 14.33 16.49 2.15
CA SER A 225 14.84 17.56 3.01
C SER A 225 14.74 17.25 4.52
N MET A 226 14.03 16.19 4.91
CA MET A 226 13.86 15.77 6.31
C MET A 226 14.96 14.80 6.73
N PRO A 227 15.42 14.83 8.00
CA PRO A 227 16.35 13.83 8.50
C PRO A 227 15.70 12.45 8.60
N LEU A 228 16.51 11.42 8.44
CA LEU A 228 16.13 10.05 8.75
C LEU A 228 16.04 9.88 10.27
N MET A 229 15.12 9.06 10.75
CA MET A 229 14.96 8.77 12.19
C MET A 229 16.01 7.78 12.71
N CYS A 230 16.53 6.91 11.84
CA CYS A 230 17.55 5.92 12.15
C CYS A 230 18.42 5.62 10.93
N GLN A 231 19.51 4.89 11.12
CA GLN A 231 20.35 4.40 10.02
C GLN A 231 19.55 3.47 9.10
N PRO A 232 19.69 3.60 7.77
CA PRO A 232 19.05 2.67 6.83
C PRO A 232 19.38 1.21 7.15
N GLY A 233 18.33 0.40 7.34
CA GLY A 233 18.44 -1.01 7.69
C GLY A 233 18.54 -1.32 9.19
N ALA A 234 18.64 -0.33 10.09
CA ALA A 234 18.81 -0.56 11.52
C ALA A 234 17.51 -0.87 12.27
N GLU A 235 16.43 -0.19 11.89
CA GLU A 235 15.13 -0.30 12.56
C GLU A 235 14.00 -0.41 11.55
N TRP A 236 12.96 -1.16 11.92
CA TRP A 236 11.69 -1.13 11.23
C TRP A 236 10.89 0.09 11.72
N ASN A 237 10.65 1.03 10.82
CA ASN A 237 9.94 2.26 11.13
C ASN A 237 8.89 2.53 10.05
N TYR A 238 7.63 2.35 10.40
CA TYR A 238 6.52 2.62 9.48
C TYR A 238 6.51 4.07 9.03
N SER A 239 6.43 4.32 7.71
CA SER A 239 6.86 5.61 7.17
C SER A 239 6.23 5.98 5.85
N ARG A 240 6.58 7.18 5.35
CA ARG A 240 6.31 7.71 4.01
C ARG A 240 7.03 6.94 2.89
N SER A 241 7.74 5.86 3.21
CA SER A 241 8.52 5.09 2.22
C SER A 241 7.71 4.69 0.99
N THR A 242 6.43 4.30 1.16
CA THR A 242 5.62 3.88 0.00
C THR A 242 5.11 5.07 -0.82
N ASP A 243 4.99 6.27 -0.24
CA ASP A 243 4.77 7.49 -1.03
C ASP A 243 5.98 7.75 -1.94
N ILE A 244 7.21 7.54 -1.42
CA ILE A 244 8.45 7.65 -2.20
C ILE A 244 8.53 6.56 -3.28
N LEU A 245 8.10 5.32 -2.98
CA LEU A 245 7.99 4.27 -4.00
C LEU A 245 7.00 4.64 -5.11
N GLY A 246 5.92 5.35 -4.80
CA GLY A 246 5.01 5.92 -5.81
C GLY A 246 5.77 6.85 -6.77
N ARG A 247 6.63 7.75 -6.25
CA ARG A 247 7.47 8.61 -7.09
C ARG A 247 8.51 7.80 -7.88
N VAL A 248 9.09 6.76 -7.32
CA VAL A 248 10.00 5.86 -8.06
C VAL A 248 9.29 5.23 -9.25
N ILE A 249 8.04 4.76 -9.08
CA ILE A 249 7.22 4.25 -10.20
C ILE A 249 7.08 5.31 -11.29
N GLU A 250 6.75 6.56 -10.93
CA GLU A 250 6.60 7.65 -11.91
C GLU A 250 7.89 7.92 -12.68
N VAL A 251 9.02 7.96 -11.98
CA VAL A 251 10.34 8.20 -12.61
C VAL A 251 10.72 7.08 -13.57
N VAL A 252 10.52 5.83 -13.15
CA VAL A 252 10.94 4.65 -13.93
C VAL A 252 10.00 4.40 -15.11
N SER A 253 8.69 4.58 -14.91
CA SER A 253 7.69 4.30 -15.96
C SER A 253 7.42 5.49 -16.88
N GLY A 254 7.77 6.72 -16.47
CA GLY A 254 7.41 7.94 -17.17
C GLY A 254 5.91 8.29 -17.12
N LYS A 255 5.14 7.65 -16.24
CA LYS A 255 3.68 7.81 -16.13
C LYS A 255 3.29 8.28 -14.74
N PRO A 256 2.18 9.04 -14.57
CA PRO A 256 1.58 9.27 -13.26
C PRO A 256 1.30 7.94 -12.55
N LEU A 257 1.39 7.92 -11.21
CA LEU A 257 1.22 6.70 -10.42
C LEU A 257 -0.14 6.03 -10.67
N GLY A 258 -1.22 6.82 -10.71
CA GLY A 258 -2.57 6.31 -10.96
C GLY A 258 -2.71 5.68 -12.34
N SER A 259 -2.10 6.27 -13.37
CA SER A 259 -2.07 5.70 -14.71
C SER A 259 -1.31 4.37 -14.75
N PHE A 260 -0.15 4.30 -14.11
CA PHE A 260 0.63 3.05 -14.02
C PHE A 260 -0.16 1.95 -13.30
N LEU A 261 -0.71 2.23 -12.12
CA LEU A 261 -1.53 1.26 -11.38
C LEU A 261 -2.76 0.84 -12.19
N GLY A 262 -3.42 1.80 -12.84
CA GLY A 262 -4.57 1.57 -13.71
C GLY A 262 -4.28 0.56 -14.81
N GLU A 263 -3.22 0.79 -15.57
CA GLU A 263 -2.83 -0.06 -16.70
C GLU A 263 -2.30 -1.44 -16.28
N ARG A 264 -1.46 -1.47 -15.24
CA ARG A 264 -0.70 -2.66 -14.90
C ARG A 264 -1.37 -3.58 -13.88
N ILE A 265 -2.27 -3.03 -13.03
CA ILE A 265 -2.89 -3.77 -11.93
C ILE A 265 -4.42 -3.68 -11.99
N LEU A 266 -4.98 -2.46 -11.96
CA LEU A 266 -6.42 -2.30 -11.77
C LEU A 266 -7.23 -2.80 -12.96
N SER A 267 -6.86 -2.42 -14.20
CA SER A 267 -7.56 -2.87 -15.41
C SER A 267 -7.41 -4.36 -15.67
N PRO A 268 -6.22 -4.99 -15.58
CA PRO A 268 -6.09 -6.45 -15.70
C PRO A 268 -6.90 -7.22 -14.67
N LEU A 269 -7.05 -6.67 -13.45
CA LEU A 269 -7.87 -7.26 -12.39
C LEU A 269 -9.33 -6.80 -12.44
N GLN A 270 -9.72 -5.95 -13.38
CA GLN A 270 -11.06 -5.36 -13.49
C GLN A 270 -11.53 -4.71 -12.17
N MET A 271 -10.63 -4.02 -11.48
CA MET A 271 -10.90 -3.23 -10.26
C MET A 271 -11.38 -1.83 -10.68
N ASN A 272 -12.60 -1.78 -11.21
CA ASN A 272 -13.12 -0.63 -11.95
C ASN A 272 -13.52 0.57 -11.06
N GLU A 273 -13.58 0.35 -9.75
CA GLU A 273 -14.00 1.35 -8.74
C GLU A 273 -12.86 1.70 -7.76
N THR A 274 -11.61 1.32 -8.11
CA THR A 274 -10.41 1.64 -7.33
C THR A 274 -9.62 2.74 -8.01
N GLY A 275 -9.28 3.81 -7.26
CA GLY A 275 -8.53 4.94 -7.78
C GLY A 275 -8.15 5.94 -6.69
N PHE A 276 -7.42 7.01 -7.05
CA PHE A 276 -7.05 8.08 -6.13
C PHE A 276 -8.19 9.08 -5.86
N HIS A 277 -9.28 8.98 -6.59
CA HIS A 277 -10.55 9.66 -6.41
C HIS A 277 -11.68 8.80 -6.99
N THR A 278 -12.92 9.22 -6.81
CA THR A 278 -14.09 8.62 -7.46
C THR A 278 -14.95 9.70 -8.12
N GLU A 279 -15.76 9.29 -9.10
CA GLU A 279 -16.63 10.19 -9.84
C GLU A 279 -17.75 10.77 -8.96
N GLN A 280 -18.21 11.99 -9.29
CA GLN A 280 -19.29 12.70 -8.58
C GLN A 280 -20.58 11.87 -8.51
N GLY A 281 -20.86 11.05 -9.53
CA GLY A 281 -22.00 10.12 -9.55
C GLY A 281 -21.97 9.06 -8.44
N ASN A 282 -20.82 8.83 -7.83
CA ASN A 282 -20.62 7.88 -6.74
C ASN A 282 -20.75 8.49 -5.33
N ALA A 283 -21.05 9.79 -5.20
CA ALA A 283 -21.09 10.49 -3.91
C ALA A 283 -21.99 9.81 -2.88
N SER A 284 -23.14 9.31 -3.32
CA SER A 284 -24.10 8.60 -2.46
C SER A 284 -23.65 7.21 -2.00
N ARG A 285 -22.52 6.70 -2.50
CA ARG A 285 -21.95 5.39 -2.16
C ARG A 285 -20.73 5.49 -1.23
N ILE A 286 -20.26 6.70 -0.92
CA ILE A 286 -19.07 6.90 -0.09
C ILE A 286 -19.42 6.66 1.37
N ALA A 287 -18.74 5.68 1.99
CA ALA A 287 -18.85 5.42 3.42
C ALA A 287 -18.23 6.57 4.24
N GLN A 288 -18.94 7.03 5.27
CA GLN A 288 -18.53 8.16 6.11
C GLN A 288 -18.27 7.70 7.56
N PRO A 289 -17.29 8.33 8.26
CA PRO A 289 -17.05 8.10 9.66
C PRO A 289 -18.10 8.83 10.53
N PHE A 290 -18.12 8.53 11.81
CA PHE A 290 -18.70 9.45 12.78
C PHE A 290 -17.91 10.77 12.78
N PRO A 291 -18.54 11.93 12.95
CA PRO A 291 -17.85 13.23 13.03
C PRO A 291 -16.87 13.32 14.22
N THR A 292 -17.18 12.58 15.28
CA THR A 292 -16.34 12.43 16.48
C THR A 292 -16.13 10.94 16.72
N ASP A 293 -14.91 10.53 16.91
CA ASP A 293 -14.58 9.13 17.19
C ASP A 293 -15.13 8.74 18.57
N PRO A 294 -16.00 7.72 18.65
CA PRO A 294 -16.66 7.37 19.91
C PRO A 294 -15.73 6.78 20.96
N TRP A 295 -14.52 6.37 20.58
CA TRP A 295 -13.54 5.79 21.47
C TRP A 295 -12.55 6.82 22.01
N THR A 296 -12.03 7.70 21.15
CA THR A 296 -11.02 8.70 21.55
C THR A 296 -11.61 10.05 21.89
N GLY A 297 -12.82 10.35 21.42
CA GLY A 297 -13.44 11.67 21.54
C GLY A 297 -12.90 12.70 20.54
N ASP A 298 -11.97 12.30 19.66
CA ASP A 298 -11.33 13.19 18.69
C ASP A 298 -12.24 13.47 17.50
N LYS A 299 -12.13 14.66 16.94
CA LYS A 299 -12.76 14.98 15.65
C LYS A 299 -12.14 14.14 14.54
N VAL A 300 -12.99 13.44 13.78
CA VAL A 300 -12.56 12.65 12.62
C VAL A 300 -12.65 13.51 11.36
N ALA A 301 -11.51 13.72 10.70
CA ALA A 301 -11.41 14.39 9.41
C ALA A 301 -10.72 13.47 8.41
N LEU A 302 -11.46 12.97 7.42
CA LEU A 302 -10.92 12.17 6.32
C LEU A 302 -10.93 12.99 5.04
N PHE A 303 -10.04 12.67 4.08
CA PHE A 303 -10.05 13.35 2.79
C PHE A 303 -11.35 13.10 2.01
N ASP A 304 -11.72 14.04 1.15
CA ASP A 304 -12.86 13.87 0.25
C ASP A 304 -12.45 13.00 -0.96
N PRO A 305 -13.11 11.85 -1.18
CA PRO A 305 -12.85 11.00 -2.35
C PRO A 305 -13.25 11.62 -3.69
N LEU A 306 -14.07 12.67 -3.68
CA LEU A 306 -14.52 13.37 -4.90
C LEU A 306 -13.47 14.40 -5.40
N GLU A 307 -12.54 14.81 -4.53
CA GLU A 307 -11.46 15.70 -4.92
C GLU A 307 -10.37 14.94 -5.69
N ILE A 308 -10.02 15.44 -6.86
CA ILE A 308 -8.86 14.96 -7.63
C ILE A 308 -7.59 15.49 -6.94
N PRO A 309 -6.77 14.60 -6.33
CA PRO A 309 -5.59 15.06 -5.62
C PRO A 309 -4.47 15.44 -6.60
N ARG A 310 -3.63 16.42 -6.23
CA ARG A 310 -2.36 16.63 -6.93
C ARG A 310 -1.33 15.57 -6.56
N MET A 311 -1.36 15.07 -5.32
CA MET A 311 -0.53 13.96 -4.85
C MET A 311 -1.31 12.66 -4.90
N GLU A 312 -0.93 11.77 -5.78
CA GLU A 312 -1.37 10.37 -5.79
C GLU A 312 -0.57 9.59 -4.75
N SER A 313 -1.01 9.70 -3.47
CA SER A 313 -0.27 9.14 -2.34
C SER A 313 -0.18 7.60 -2.43
N GLY A 314 1.01 7.10 -2.74
CA GLY A 314 1.30 5.67 -2.73
C GLY A 314 1.20 5.03 -1.35
N GLY A 315 1.30 5.84 -0.30
CA GLY A 315 1.17 5.42 1.09
C GLY A 315 -0.27 5.30 1.58
N GLY A 316 -1.28 5.88 0.86
CA GLY A 316 -2.63 5.86 1.43
C GLY A 316 -3.72 6.62 0.66
N GLY A 317 -3.53 6.88 -0.62
CA GLY A 317 -4.42 7.76 -1.39
C GLY A 317 -5.61 7.09 -2.06
N LEU A 318 -5.65 5.75 -2.15
CA LEU A 318 -6.70 5.05 -2.90
C LEU A 318 -8.03 4.98 -2.12
N VAL A 319 -9.10 4.99 -2.91
CA VAL A 319 -10.44 4.52 -2.53
C VAL A 319 -10.72 3.21 -3.26
N SER A 320 -11.60 2.37 -2.72
CA SER A 320 -11.96 1.09 -3.31
C SER A 320 -13.28 0.56 -2.77
N THR A 321 -13.80 -0.50 -3.37
CA THR A 321 -14.90 -1.33 -2.86
C THR A 321 -14.38 -2.67 -2.34
N ALA A 322 -15.22 -3.39 -1.60
CA ALA A 322 -14.87 -4.73 -1.12
C ALA A 322 -14.64 -5.71 -2.27
N MET A 323 -15.43 -5.62 -3.35
CA MET A 323 -15.30 -6.51 -4.51
C MET A 323 -14.02 -6.25 -5.31
N ASP A 324 -13.67 -4.98 -5.54
CA ASP A 324 -12.40 -4.62 -6.18
C ASP A 324 -11.22 -5.20 -5.41
N TYR A 325 -11.20 -4.95 -4.10
CA TYR A 325 -10.10 -5.42 -3.26
C TYR A 325 -10.08 -6.95 -3.12
N ALA A 326 -11.24 -7.61 -3.22
CA ALA A 326 -11.34 -9.07 -3.25
C ALA A 326 -10.67 -9.66 -4.50
N ARG A 327 -10.78 -9.01 -5.65
CA ARG A 327 -10.09 -9.44 -6.87
C ARG A 327 -8.57 -9.34 -6.72
N PHE A 328 -8.09 -8.29 -6.07
CA PHE A 328 -6.67 -8.16 -5.70
C PHE A 328 -6.24 -9.29 -4.75
N CYS A 329 -7.01 -9.54 -3.69
CA CYS A 329 -6.73 -10.64 -2.73
C CYS A 329 -6.73 -12.00 -3.42
N GLN A 330 -7.70 -12.27 -4.30
CA GLN A 330 -7.78 -13.56 -5.02
C GLN A 330 -6.60 -13.72 -5.98
N MET A 331 -6.18 -12.68 -6.68
CA MET A 331 -4.98 -12.69 -7.52
C MET A 331 -3.74 -13.05 -6.70
N LEU A 332 -3.57 -12.46 -5.51
CA LEU A 332 -2.46 -12.78 -4.62
C LEU A 332 -2.54 -14.23 -4.12
N LEU A 333 -3.72 -14.69 -3.71
CA LEU A 333 -3.92 -16.07 -3.25
C LEU A 333 -3.63 -17.09 -4.35
N ASN A 334 -3.97 -16.77 -5.60
CA ASN A 334 -3.70 -17.60 -6.79
C ASN A 334 -2.23 -17.55 -7.26
N GLY A 335 -1.33 -16.91 -6.51
CA GLY A 335 0.08 -16.81 -6.89
C GLY A 335 0.37 -15.81 -8.02
N GLY A 336 -0.42 -14.75 -8.14
CA GLY A 336 -0.17 -13.64 -9.06
C GLY A 336 -1.03 -13.63 -10.34
N THR A 337 -2.08 -14.47 -10.41
CA THR A 337 -2.93 -14.62 -11.61
C THR A 337 -4.41 -14.58 -11.25
N LEU A 338 -5.22 -13.89 -12.06
CA LEU A 338 -6.69 -13.92 -11.97
C LEU A 338 -7.30 -13.81 -13.37
N ASP A 339 -8.36 -14.59 -13.64
CA ASP A 339 -9.11 -14.60 -14.92
C ASP A 339 -8.19 -14.72 -16.16
N GLY A 340 -7.14 -15.54 -16.05
CA GLY A 340 -6.15 -15.74 -17.11
C GLY A 340 -5.09 -14.63 -17.23
N ASN A 341 -5.25 -13.50 -16.50
CA ASN A 341 -4.27 -12.40 -16.48
C ASN A 341 -3.21 -12.66 -15.41
N ARG A 342 -1.96 -12.82 -15.83
CA ARG A 342 -0.80 -12.84 -14.93
C ARG A 342 -0.36 -11.40 -14.66
N VAL A 343 -0.53 -10.97 -13.41
CA VAL A 343 -0.12 -9.63 -12.95
C VAL A 343 1.33 -9.65 -12.45
N ILE A 344 1.73 -10.73 -11.77
CA ILE A 344 3.08 -10.91 -11.25
C ILE A 344 3.46 -12.39 -11.27
N GLY A 345 4.75 -12.70 -11.23
CA GLY A 345 5.24 -14.06 -11.14
C GLY A 345 5.00 -14.69 -9.77
N ARG A 346 4.67 -15.97 -9.74
CA ARG A 346 4.42 -16.73 -8.50
C ARG A 346 5.61 -16.68 -7.53
N THR A 347 6.81 -16.79 -8.03
CA THR A 347 8.03 -16.75 -7.22
C THR A 347 8.33 -15.36 -6.67
N THR A 348 8.06 -14.32 -7.45
CA THR A 348 8.18 -12.93 -7.00
C THR A 348 7.17 -12.61 -5.91
N LEU A 349 5.93 -13.06 -6.04
CA LEU A 349 4.92 -12.89 -5.02
C LEU A 349 5.27 -13.66 -3.73
N ALA A 350 5.70 -14.91 -3.83
CA ALA A 350 6.16 -15.69 -2.67
C ALA A 350 7.35 -15.00 -1.97
N PHE A 351 8.25 -14.41 -2.73
CA PHE A 351 9.33 -13.60 -2.20
C PHE A 351 8.80 -12.35 -1.48
N MET A 352 7.87 -11.59 -2.09
CA MET A 352 7.23 -10.44 -1.44
C MET A 352 6.57 -10.79 -0.11
N ALA A 353 5.88 -11.93 -0.03
CA ALA A 353 5.17 -12.41 1.14
C ALA A 353 6.07 -13.17 2.15
N SER A 354 7.39 -13.14 1.96
CA SER A 354 8.37 -13.66 2.92
C SER A 354 8.78 -12.58 3.93
N ASN A 355 9.32 -12.97 5.09
CA ASN A 355 9.87 -12.00 6.03
C ASN A 355 11.21 -11.45 5.54
N HIS A 356 11.27 -10.13 5.34
CA HIS A 356 12.47 -9.39 4.91
C HIS A 356 13.14 -8.60 6.03
N VAL A 357 12.61 -8.67 7.26
CA VAL A 357 13.20 -8.02 8.43
C VAL A 357 14.10 -9.03 9.15
N ALA A 358 15.41 -8.76 9.16
CA ALA A 358 16.36 -9.62 9.83
C ALA A 358 16.19 -9.56 11.34
N ALA A 359 16.61 -10.62 12.05
CA ALA A 359 16.42 -10.74 13.49
C ALA A 359 17.15 -9.67 14.33
N ASN A 360 18.19 -9.05 13.77
CA ASN A 360 18.93 -7.94 14.40
C ASN A 360 18.33 -6.56 14.12
N VAL A 361 17.28 -6.45 13.31
CA VAL A 361 16.58 -5.19 13.05
C VAL A 361 15.58 -4.96 14.18
N LYS A 362 15.70 -3.82 14.84
CA LYS A 362 14.76 -3.42 15.89
C LYS A 362 13.37 -3.23 15.28
N MET A 363 12.39 -3.99 15.77
CA MET A 363 11.00 -3.96 15.30
C MET A 363 10.04 -3.81 16.49
N GLU A 364 10.01 -2.61 17.06
CA GLU A 364 9.07 -2.25 18.12
C GLU A 364 7.91 -1.45 17.50
N SER A 365 6.78 -2.09 17.28
CA SER A 365 5.62 -1.43 16.68
C SER A 365 4.32 -2.11 17.08
N HIS A 366 3.35 -1.29 17.53
CA HIS A 366 1.97 -1.73 17.74
C HIS A 366 1.24 -2.08 16.43
N LEU A 367 1.80 -1.68 15.26
CA LEU A 367 1.19 -1.93 13.96
C LEU A 367 1.41 -3.35 13.44
N VAL A 368 2.49 -4.00 13.91
CA VAL A 368 2.83 -5.37 13.56
C VAL A 368 2.77 -6.20 14.84
N PRO A 369 1.78 -7.10 14.97
CA PRO A 369 1.60 -7.89 16.18
C PRO A 369 2.79 -8.83 16.46
N PRO A 370 2.99 -9.30 17.71
CA PRO A 370 3.96 -10.33 18.01
C PRO A 370 3.85 -11.56 17.09
N GLY A 371 4.96 -12.20 16.78
CA GLY A 371 5.00 -13.36 15.87
C GLY A 371 4.82 -13.01 14.39
N HIS A 372 5.02 -11.73 14.04
CA HIS A 372 5.02 -11.29 12.67
C HIS A 372 6.33 -10.56 12.34
N GLY A 373 6.76 -10.71 11.09
CA GLY A 373 7.76 -9.89 10.43
C GLY A 373 7.12 -9.00 9.37
N PHE A 374 7.94 -8.47 8.48
CA PHE A 374 7.46 -7.63 7.38
C PHE A 374 8.11 -8.06 6.06
N GLY A 375 7.27 -8.24 5.05
CA GLY A 375 7.69 -8.55 3.69
C GLY A 375 7.90 -7.29 2.86
N LEU A 376 7.65 -7.38 1.56
CA LEU A 376 7.70 -6.25 0.64
C LEU A 376 6.27 -5.71 0.43
N GLY A 377 5.82 -4.88 1.39
CA GLY A 377 4.48 -4.26 1.39
C GLY A 377 3.43 -4.93 2.26
N PHE A 378 3.75 -6.02 2.98
CA PHE A 378 2.85 -6.76 3.86
C PHE A 378 3.52 -7.07 5.20
N ALA A 379 2.75 -7.11 6.29
CA ALA A 379 3.14 -7.84 7.48
C ALA A 379 2.93 -9.34 7.22
N VAL A 380 3.86 -10.17 7.68
CA VAL A 380 3.88 -11.62 7.44
C VAL A 380 3.95 -12.35 8.77
N ARG A 381 3.08 -13.34 9.00
CA ARG A 381 3.11 -14.16 10.20
C ARG A 381 4.27 -15.14 10.13
N THR A 382 5.14 -15.08 11.13
CA THR A 382 6.35 -15.91 11.26
C THR A 382 6.24 -16.96 12.36
N ASP A 383 5.29 -16.78 13.30
CA ASP A 383 5.09 -17.69 14.45
C ASP A 383 3.60 -17.96 14.69
N ALA A 384 3.27 -19.21 14.95
CA ALA A 384 1.89 -19.65 15.10
C ALA A 384 1.23 -19.19 16.42
N GLY A 385 2.00 -19.10 17.51
CA GLY A 385 1.48 -18.96 18.88
C GLY A 385 1.63 -17.57 19.50
N MET A 386 2.41 -16.67 18.91
CA MET A 386 2.73 -15.38 19.52
C MET A 386 1.63 -14.32 19.35
N ALA A 387 0.83 -14.38 18.30
CA ALA A 387 -0.26 -13.45 18.09
C ALA A 387 -1.49 -13.81 18.94
N PRO A 388 -2.30 -12.81 19.38
CA PRO A 388 -3.49 -13.04 20.21
C PRO A 388 -4.71 -13.50 19.39
N TYR A 389 -4.52 -14.15 18.27
CA TYR A 389 -5.57 -14.67 17.37
C TYR A 389 -5.03 -15.84 16.52
N ALA A 390 -5.95 -16.70 16.06
CA ALA A 390 -5.62 -17.81 15.17
C ALA A 390 -5.12 -17.34 13.79
N GLY A 391 -4.49 -18.25 13.05
CA GLY A 391 -3.96 -18.04 11.70
C GLY A 391 -2.71 -18.87 11.45
N SER A 392 -2.36 -19.03 10.19
CA SER A 392 -1.24 -19.86 9.74
C SER A 392 0.06 -19.07 9.61
N VAL A 393 1.20 -19.72 9.82
CA VAL A 393 2.51 -19.15 9.43
C VAL A 393 2.51 -18.95 7.92
N GLY A 394 3.01 -17.80 7.47
CA GLY A 394 2.93 -17.39 6.07
C GLY A 394 1.67 -16.60 5.70
N GLN A 395 0.69 -16.45 6.62
CA GLN A 395 -0.38 -15.48 6.48
C GLN A 395 0.21 -14.08 6.33
N PHE A 396 -0.33 -13.26 5.42
CA PHE A 396 0.10 -11.89 5.23
C PHE A 396 -1.08 -10.92 5.14
N PHE A 397 -0.86 -9.67 5.53
CA PHE A 397 -1.92 -8.70 5.67
C PHE A 397 -1.43 -7.26 5.65
N TRP A 398 -2.36 -6.34 5.47
CA TRP A 398 -2.18 -4.94 5.85
C TRP A 398 -3.53 -4.29 6.18
N SER A 399 -3.50 -2.99 6.53
CA SER A 399 -4.70 -2.31 7.02
C SER A 399 -4.67 -0.80 6.76
N GLY A 400 -5.84 -0.16 6.76
CA GLY A 400 -6.02 1.29 6.69
C GLY A 400 -6.31 1.92 8.05
N VAL A 401 -5.83 3.15 8.25
CA VAL A 401 -5.99 3.89 9.51
C VAL A 401 -7.46 4.19 9.85
N ALA A 402 -8.33 4.26 8.86
CA ALA A 402 -9.76 4.52 9.07
C ALA A 402 -10.59 3.26 9.41
N GLY A 403 -9.96 2.09 9.61
CA GLY A 403 -10.69 0.88 10.01
C GLY A 403 -10.81 -0.18 8.92
N THR A 404 -10.20 0.01 7.76
CA THR A 404 -10.16 -1.00 6.70
C THR A 404 -9.06 -2.03 6.96
N PHE A 405 -9.28 -3.28 6.54
CA PHE A 405 -8.40 -4.38 6.86
C PHE A 405 -8.60 -5.56 5.90
N PHE A 406 -7.52 -6.25 5.54
CA PHE A 406 -7.55 -7.53 4.82
C PHE A 406 -6.43 -8.45 5.30
N TRP A 407 -6.62 -9.74 5.11
CA TRP A 407 -5.54 -10.72 5.19
C TRP A 407 -5.75 -11.86 4.21
N ILE A 408 -4.67 -12.53 3.89
CA ILE A 408 -4.60 -13.70 3.02
C ILE A 408 -3.87 -14.80 3.79
N ASP A 409 -4.47 -15.98 3.84
CA ASP A 409 -3.91 -17.18 4.45
C ASP A 409 -3.81 -18.28 3.39
N PRO A 410 -2.62 -18.46 2.77
CA PRO A 410 -2.45 -19.45 1.72
C PRO A 410 -2.59 -20.90 2.21
N GLN A 411 -2.37 -21.18 3.51
CA GLN A 411 -2.53 -22.54 4.04
C GLN A 411 -3.99 -22.94 4.16
N GLU A 412 -4.87 -21.98 4.45
CA GLU A 412 -6.31 -22.19 4.52
C GLU A 412 -7.02 -21.97 3.19
N ASP A 413 -6.27 -21.59 2.14
CA ASP A 413 -6.82 -21.13 0.85
C ASP A 413 -7.94 -20.10 1.07
N LEU A 414 -7.62 -19.06 1.87
CA LEU A 414 -8.57 -18.10 2.41
C LEU A 414 -8.04 -16.67 2.29
N PHE A 415 -8.96 -15.76 1.98
CA PHE A 415 -8.77 -14.35 2.32
C PHE A 415 -10.03 -13.79 3.00
N ALA A 416 -9.85 -12.72 3.77
CA ALA A 416 -10.98 -11.98 4.28
C ALA A 416 -10.71 -10.47 4.23
N ILE A 417 -11.80 -9.71 4.10
CA ILE A 417 -11.82 -8.25 4.00
C ILE A 417 -12.82 -7.71 5.01
N PHE A 418 -12.43 -6.68 5.71
CA PHE A 418 -13.29 -5.91 6.61
C PHE A 418 -13.10 -4.42 6.31
N LEU A 419 -14.18 -3.73 5.96
CA LEU A 419 -14.17 -2.32 5.64
C LEU A 419 -15.11 -1.55 6.56
N SER A 420 -14.58 -0.54 7.23
CA SER A 420 -15.30 0.45 8.03
C SER A 420 -14.62 1.82 7.89
N GLN A 421 -15.26 2.87 8.38
CA GLN A 421 -14.68 4.20 8.54
C GLN A 421 -14.75 4.59 10.03
N GLY A 422 -14.13 3.76 10.91
CA GLY A 422 -14.06 3.92 12.36
C GLY A 422 -12.62 3.85 12.87
N PRO A 423 -11.84 4.95 12.85
CA PRO A 423 -10.39 4.91 13.13
C PRO A 423 -10.04 4.47 14.54
N GLY A 424 -10.80 4.86 15.58
CA GLY A 424 -10.49 4.55 16.98
C GLY A 424 -10.61 3.07 17.33
N GLN A 425 -11.50 2.34 16.67
CA GLN A 425 -11.81 0.93 16.96
C GLN A 425 -11.01 -0.06 16.09
N ARG A 426 -10.12 0.41 15.21
CA ARG A 426 -9.46 -0.43 14.20
C ARG A 426 -8.72 -1.65 14.76
N GLU A 427 -8.02 -1.50 15.89
CA GLU A 427 -7.24 -2.61 16.48
C GLU A 427 -8.17 -3.68 17.08
N TYR A 428 -9.23 -3.25 17.74
CA TYR A 428 -10.26 -4.15 18.26
C TYR A 428 -10.89 -4.98 17.14
N PHE A 429 -11.35 -4.32 16.07
CA PHE A 429 -11.98 -5.02 14.94
C PHE A 429 -11.02 -5.95 14.21
N ARG A 430 -9.74 -5.58 14.06
CA ARG A 430 -8.73 -6.46 13.44
C ARG A 430 -8.56 -7.77 14.18
N THR A 431 -8.61 -7.74 15.51
CA THR A 431 -8.53 -8.95 16.35
C THR A 431 -9.85 -9.71 16.33
N LEU A 432 -10.98 -9.02 16.52
CA LEU A 432 -12.31 -9.62 16.55
C LEU A 432 -12.62 -10.37 15.25
N VAL A 433 -12.43 -9.71 14.09
CA VAL A 433 -12.76 -10.28 12.78
C VAL A 433 -11.93 -11.54 12.51
N ARG A 434 -10.62 -11.53 12.79
CA ARG A 434 -9.77 -12.71 12.63
C ARG A 434 -10.27 -13.87 13.50
N SER A 435 -10.54 -13.60 14.78
CA SER A 435 -11.02 -14.64 15.71
C SER A 435 -12.34 -15.26 15.24
N LEU A 436 -13.26 -14.46 14.73
CA LEU A 436 -14.56 -14.92 14.25
C LEU A 436 -14.47 -15.70 12.92
N VAL A 437 -13.63 -15.24 11.98
CA VAL A 437 -13.42 -15.92 10.70
C VAL A 437 -12.73 -17.26 10.90
N TYR A 438 -11.62 -17.32 11.66
CA TYR A 438 -10.96 -18.60 11.91
C TYR A 438 -11.81 -19.56 12.75
N ALA A 439 -12.68 -19.03 13.63
CA ALA A 439 -13.65 -19.90 14.31
C ALA A 439 -14.67 -20.50 13.34
N ALA A 440 -14.90 -19.91 12.16
CA ALA A 440 -15.83 -20.43 11.16
C ALA A 440 -15.18 -21.36 10.13
N VAL A 441 -13.87 -21.54 10.14
CA VAL A 441 -13.16 -22.53 9.32
C VAL A 441 -13.35 -23.91 9.94
N ASP A 442 -13.86 -24.88 9.16
CA ASP A 442 -14.07 -26.28 9.54
C ASP A 442 -12.86 -27.13 9.16
#